data_17d47f46cec62354c9698ad2fe06dc1b
#
_entry.id   17d47f46cec62354c9698ad2fe06dc1b
#
_cell.length_a   1.000
_cell.length_b   1.000
_cell.length_c   1.000
_cell.angle_alpha   90.00
_cell.angle_beta   90.00
_cell.angle_gamma   90.00
#
_symmetry.space_group_name_H-M   'P 1'
#
loop_
_entity.id
_entity.type
_entity.pdbx_description
1 polymer ?
#
loop_
_entity_poly.entity_id
_entity_poly.type
_entity_poly.pdbx_seq_one_letter_code
_entity_poly.pdbx_strand_id
1 'polypeptide(L)'
;KKIVSYSYPFNRSNQYTYFQPNFDQLNVSDFFLFRCDNFDTVFIAENNLAIFTSDPVECKHVFYFFSISGSNCGRFEVNSDSFHYQLKIDSEMTGGETIGGFIHQTEYSSEFLEKIPGIDSKQLIFQHRGYTGFRRKESSSSCFSFLHGNFGGMYIRKGKLLSISRQRSEHYYTPQIIIKIDKFYELFFLNPTSKMLIISIILVDKYNKSRTIGNSKISPFGSYKFELNTFSKSEIENISWKTNLPVGRAIVFENNGVLFDVFHT
;
A
#
# COMPACT_ATOMS: atom_id res chain seq x y z
N LYS A 1 19.19 0.94 -38.75
CA LYS A 1 19.77 1.72 -37.62
C LYS A 1 19.46 0.92 -36.35
N LYS A 2 20.47 0.24 -35.78
CA LYS A 2 20.37 -0.38 -34.44
C LYS A 2 20.22 0.75 -33.42
N ILE A 3 19.08 0.82 -32.79
CA ILE A 3 18.94 1.63 -31.58
C ILE A 3 19.76 0.89 -30.52
N VAL A 4 20.96 1.36 -30.25
CA VAL A 4 21.75 0.94 -29.12
C VAL A 4 21.01 1.50 -27.89
N SER A 5 20.22 0.68 -27.23
CA SER A 5 19.73 1.00 -25.91
C SER A 5 20.95 1.09 -25.01
N TYR A 6 21.33 2.29 -24.66
CA TYR A 6 22.27 2.51 -23.55
C TYR A 6 21.55 2.05 -22.29
N SER A 7 21.62 0.77 -22.01
CA SER A 7 21.35 0.26 -20.67
C SER A 7 22.48 0.81 -19.80
N TYR A 8 22.18 1.89 -19.09
CA TYR A 8 23.09 2.38 -18.06
C TYR A 8 23.42 1.20 -17.16
N PRO A 9 24.70 0.81 -17.01
CA PRO A 9 25.09 -0.35 -16.21
C PRO A 9 24.71 -0.24 -14.73
N PHE A 10 24.19 0.90 -14.32
CA PHE A 10 23.77 1.23 -12.94
C PHE A 10 22.28 1.11 -12.69
N ASN A 11 21.47 0.80 -13.71
CA ASN A 11 20.02 0.61 -13.55
C ASN A 11 19.65 -0.88 -13.49
N ARG A 12 20.22 -1.63 -12.56
CA ARG A 12 19.64 -2.92 -12.22
C ARG A 12 18.33 -2.65 -11.46
N SER A 13 17.20 -2.93 -12.09
CA SER A 13 15.91 -2.92 -11.39
C SER A 13 15.95 -3.95 -10.27
N ASN A 14 15.62 -3.52 -9.06
CA ASN A 14 15.43 -4.46 -7.97
C ASN A 14 14.23 -5.35 -8.29
N GLN A 15 14.43 -6.66 -8.31
CA GLN A 15 13.37 -7.63 -8.55
C GLN A 15 12.95 -8.24 -7.22
N TYR A 16 11.66 -8.10 -6.89
CA TYR A 16 11.06 -8.67 -5.70
C TYR A 16 9.92 -9.60 -6.13
N THR A 17 9.78 -10.73 -5.47
CA THR A 17 8.61 -11.56 -5.65
C THR A 17 7.44 -10.89 -4.95
N TYR A 18 6.38 -10.67 -5.69
CA TYR A 18 5.11 -10.18 -5.19
C TYR A 18 4.18 -11.36 -4.90
N PHE A 19 3.20 -11.14 -4.00
CA PHE A 19 2.15 -12.13 -3.79
C PHE A 19 1.32 -12.24 -5.06
N GLN A 20 1.37 -13.40 -5.69
CA GLN A 20 0.62 -13.68 -6.89
C GLN A 20 -0.17 -14.97 -6.67
N PRO A 21 -1.49 -14.90 -6.53
CA PRO A 21 -2.34 -16.07 -6.57
C PRO A 21 -2.21 -16.75 -7.93
N ASN A 22 -2.48 -18.07 -7.98
CA ASN A 22 -2.46 -18.84 -9.21
C ASN A 22 -3.67 -18.47 -10.09
N PHE A 23 -3.56 -17.37 -10.80
CA PHE A 23 -4.49 -17.01 -11.87
C PHE A 23 -3.76 -16.98 -13.21
N ASP A 24 -4.50 -17.26 -14.26
CA ASP A 24 -4.02 -17.09 -15.64
C ASP A 24 -3.87 -15.62 -16.03
N GLN A 25 -4.45 -14.70 -15.26
CA GLN A 25 -4.42 -13.26 -15.51
C GLN A 25 -3.31 -12.56 -14.72
N LEU A 26 -2.60 -11.66 -15.37
CA LEU A 26 -1.59 -10.82 -14.74
C LEU A 26 -2.26 -9.67 -13.99
N ASN A 27 -2.42 -9.85 -12.69
CA ASN A 27 -2.99 -8.85 -11.81
C ASN A 27 -1.91 -8.15 -11.01
N VAL A 28 -1.94 -6.83 -11.01
CA VAL A 28 -1.07 -5.97 -10.19
C VAL A 28 -1.93 -5.20 -9.23
N SER A 29 -1.72 -5.41 -7.96
CA SER A 29 -2.38 -4.64 -6.91
C SER A 29 -1.37 -3.83 -6.11
N ASP A 30 -1.81 -2.68 -5.62
CA ASP A 30 -1.13 -2.02 -4.52
C ASP A 30 -1.31 -2.84 -3.24
N PHE A 31 -0.50 -2.54 -2.24
CA PHE A 31 -0.61 -3.12 -0.91
C PHE A 31 -1.19 -2.05 0.02
N PHE A 32 -2.39 -2.32 0.53
CA PHE A 32 -3.19 -1.36 1.28
C PHE A 32 -3.11 -1.64 2.78
N LEU A 33 -3.30 -0.61 3.59
CA LEU A 33 -3.45 -0.74 5.05
C LEU A 33 -4.92 -0.98 5.39
N PHE A 34 -5.21 -1.84 6.36
CA PHE A 34 -6.48 -1.85 7.08
C PHE A 34 -6.27 -1.60 8.57
N ARG A 35 -7.27 -0.95 9.18
CA ARG A 35 -7.36 -0.70 10.63
C ARG A 35 -8.76 -0.98 11.08
N CYS A 36 -8.93 -1.96 11.97
CA CYS A 36 -10.18 -2.34 12.62
C CYS A 36 -10.12 -2.15 14.15
N ASP A 37 -9.07 -1.49 14.64
CA ASP A 37 -8.89 -1.13 16.05
C ASP A 37 -9.93 -0.08 16.49
N ASN A 38 -9.55 1.17 16.60
CA ASN A 38 -10.42 2.32 16.84
C ASN A 38 -10.88 3.03 15.55
N PHE A 39 -10.67 2.40 14.40
CA PHE A 39 -11.09 2.87 13.09
C PHE A 39 -12.04 1.90 12.39
N ASP A 40 -12.93 2.44 11.58
CA ASP A 40 -13.57 1.73 10.49
C ASP A 40 -12.70 1.88 9.24
N THR A 41 -12.50 0.81 8.51
CA THR A 41 -11.84 0.81 7.20
C THR A 41 -12.83 0.44 6.11
N VAL A 42 -12.88 1.25 5.06
CA VAL A 42 -13.60 0.93 3.83
C VAL A 42 -12.62 0.92 2.66
N PHE A 43 -12.91 0.12 1.67
CA PHE A 43 -12.14 0.08 0.43
C PHE A 43 -13.09 0.28 -0.76
N ILE A 44 -12.71 1.17 -1.67
CA ILE A 44 -13.40 1.36 -2.93
C ILE A 44 -12.56 0.67 -4.00
N ALA A 45 -13.05 -0.47 -4.46
CA ALA A 45 -12.46 -1.26 -5.53
C ALA A 45 -12.99 -0.77 -6.89
N GLU A 46 -12.10 -0.62 -7.85
CA GLU A 46 -12.45 -0.23 -9.21
C GLU A 46 -12.58 -1.49 -10.09
N ASN A 47 -13.65 -1.53 -10.88
CA ASN A 47 -13.80 -2.49 -11.97
C ASN A 47 -13.20 -1.86 -13.24
N ASN A 48 -11.92 -2.12 -13.45
CA ASN A 48 -11.15 -1.45 -14.51
C ASN A 48 -11.72 -1.68 -15.92
N LEU A 49 -12.23 -2.89 -16.21
CA LEU A 49 -12.81 -3.14 -17.53
C LEU A 49 -14.15 -2.44 -17.73
N ALA A 50 -15.01 -2.42 -16.71
CA ALA A 50 -16.27 -1.67 -16.78
C ALA A 50 -15.99 -0.17 -17.01
N ILE A 51 -15.03 0.40 -16.29
CA ILE A 51 -14.61 1.80 -16.47
C ILE A 51 -14.06 2.04 -17.87
N PHE A 52 -13.22 1.12 -18.37
CA PHE A 52 -12.59 1.25 -19.68
C PHE A 52 -13.58 1.12 -20.84
N THR A 53 -14.52 0.18 -20.75
CA THR A 53 -15.54 -0.05 -21.79
C THR A 53 -16.74 0.89 -21.66
N SER A 54 -16.89 1.55 -20.52
CA SER A 54 -18.07 2.34 -20.14
C SER A 54 -19.36 1.50 -20.02
N ASP A 55 -19.23 0.20 -19.88
CA ASP A 55 -20.33 -0.74 -19.76
C ASP A 55 -20.19 -1.57 -18.46
N PRO A 56 -21.30 -1.97 -17.81
CA PRO A 56 -21.25 -2.92 -16.68
C PRO A 56 -20.59 -4.22 -17.11
N VAL A 57 -19.58 -4.64 -16.38
CA VAL A 57 -18.85 -5.88 -16.63
C VAL A 57 -18.79 -6.67 -15.34
N GLU A 58 -19.35 -7.88 -15.35
CA GLU A 58 -19.24 -8.76 -14.19
C GLU A 58 -17.78 -9.17 -13.95
N CYS A 59 -17.31 -8.95 -12.72
CA CYS A 59 -16.00 -9.40 -12.25
C CYS A 59 -16.12 -9.96 -10.85
N LYS A 60 -15.15 -10.81 -10.49
CA LYS A 60 -14.96 -11.25 -9.11
C LYS A 60 -13.88 -10.38 -8.46
N HIS A 61 -14.24 -9.66 -7.41
CA HIS A 61 -13.28 -9.00 -6.54
C HIS A 61 -12.74 -10.01 -5.53
N VAL A 62 -11.42 -10.13 -5.44
CA VAL A 62 -10.72 -11.04 -4.51
C VAL A 62 -9.79 -10.23 -3.64
N PHE A 63 -9.89 -10.43 -2.33
CA PHE A 63 -9.10 -9.76 -1.31
C PHE A 63 -8.27 -10.79 -0.55
N TYR A 64 -7.01 -10.49 -0.30
CA TYR A 64 -6.13 -11.28 0.55
C TYR A 64 -5.61 -10.39 1.68
N PHE A 65 -5.86 -10.79 2.92
CA PHE A 65 -5.49 -10.05 4.11
C PHE A 65 -4.25 -10.64 4.76
N PHE A 66 -3.39 -9.77 5.27
CA PHE A 66 -2.15 -10.13 5.94
C PHE A 66 -2.09 -9.46 7.30
N SER A 67 -1.74 -10.22 8.32
CA SER A 67 -1.49 -9.72 9.67
C SER A 67 -0.31 -8.75 9.71
N ILE A 68 -0.10 -8.11 10.85
CA ILE A 68 1.07 -7.25 11.07
C ILE A 68 2.39 -8.04 10.91
N SER A 69 2.40 -9.33 11.21
CA SER A 69 3.55 -10.22 11.02
C SER A 69 3.77 -10.67 9.57
N GLY A 70 2.83 -10.40 8.67
CA GLY A 70 2.89 -10.79 7.25
C GLY A 70 2.29 -12.16 6.95
N SER A 71 1.68 -12.83 7.92
CA SER A 71 0.96 -14.08 7.69
C SER A 71 -0.37 -13.80 6.96
N ASN A 72 -0.71 -14.60 5.96
CA ASN A 72 -2.05 -14.54 5.37
C ASN A 72 -3.07 -14.94 6.43
N CYS A 73 -3.98 -14.03 6.75
CA CYS A 73 -4.96 -14.20 7.83
C CYS A 73 -6.41 -14.24 7.33
N GLY A 74 -6.66 -13.92 6.05
CA GLY A 74 -8.00 -13.96 5.52
C GLY A 74 -8.05 -13.84 4.00
N ARG A 75 -9.17 -14.30 3.44
CA ARG A 75 -9.52 -14.17 2.02
C ARG A 75 -11.00 -13.89 1.90
N PHE A 76 -11.36 -12.92 1.08
CA PHE A 76 -12.76 -12.57 0.80
C PHE A 76 -12.96 -12.45 -0.70
N GLU A 77 -14.12 -12.92 -1.19
CA GLU A 77 -14.49 -12.84 -2.60
C GLU A 77 -15.92 -12.34 -2.75
N VAL A 78 -16.15 -11.57 -3.80
CA VAL A 78 -17.50 -11.12 -4.15
C VAL A 78 -17.59 -10.83 -5.64
N ASN A 79 -18.72 -11.20 -6.26
CA ASN A 79 -19.02 -10.82 -7.63
C ASN A 79 -19.72 -9.46 -7.67
N SER A 80 -19.38 -8.64 -8.64
CA SER A 80 -20.02 -7.36 -8.88
C SER A 80 -19.89 -6.97 -10.36
N ASP A 81 -20.89 -6.31 -10.88
CA ASP A 81 -20.90 -5.66 -12.20
C ASP A 81 -20.77 -4.13 -12.10
N SER A 82 -20.68 -3.64 -10.85
CA SER A 82 -20.56 -2.20 -10.57
C SER A 82 -19.22 -1.65 -11.02
N PHE A 83 -19.20 -0.40 -11.49
CA PHE A 83 -17.95 0.34 -11.80
C PHE A 83 -17.04 0.48 -10.57
N HIS A 84 -17.66 0.67 -9.41
CA HIS A 84 -16.98 0.79 -8.12
C HIS A 84 -17.69 -0.11 -7.10
N TYR A 85 -16.93 -0.95 -6.45
CA TYR A 85 -17.42 -1.80 -5.37
C TYR A 85 -16.87 -1.31 -4.03
N GLN A 86 -17.76 -0.96 -3.11
CA GLN A 86 -17.37 -0.53 -1.78
C GLN A 86 -17.44 -1.68 -0.80
N LEU A 87 -16.33 -2.01 -0.17
CA LEU A 87 -16.20 -3.02 0.87
C LEU A 87 -15.92 -2.37 2.21
N LYS A 88 -16.72 -2.66 3.23
CA LYS A 88 -16.35 -2.40 4.62
C LYS A 88 -15.54 -3.58 5.13
N ILE A 89 -14.30 -3.32 5.55
CA ILE A 89 -13.42 -4.35 6.08
C ILE A 89 -13.76 -4.58 7.56
N ASP A 90 -14.00 -5.82 7.94
CA ASP A 90 -14.33 -6.22 9.29
C ASP A 90 -13.37 -7.30 9.83
N SER A 91 -13.57 -7.66 11.10
CA SER A 91 -12.73 -8.63 11.79
C SER A 91 -12.91 -10.06 11.27
N GLU A 92 -14.04 -10.41 10.69
CA GLU A 92 -14.26 -11.73 10.11
C GLU A 92 -13.39 -11.92 8.86
N MET A 93 -13.38 -10.93 7.98
CA MET A 93 -12.53 -10.93 6.77
C MET A 93 -11.04 -10.97 7.08
N THR A 94 -10.62 -10.32 8.18
CA THR A 94 -9.21 -10.22 8.57
C THR A 94 -8.74 -11.34 9.50
N GLY A 95 -9.59 -12.35 9.75
CA GLY A 95 -9.26 -13.44 10.68
C GLY A 95 -9.04 -12.98 12.12
N GLY A 96 -9.71 -11.91 12.55
CA GLY A 96 -9.59 -11.32 13.88
C GLY A 96 -8.49 -10.28 14.04
N GLU A 97 -7.65 -10.07 13.02
CA GLU A 97 -6.60 -9.06 13.05
C GLU A 97 -7.18 -7.65 13.00
N THR A 98 -6.67 -6.77 13.84
CA THR A 98 -7.16 -5.38 13.94
C THR A 98 -6.37 -4.39 13.09
N ILE A 99 -5.13 -4.75 12.71
CA ILE A 99 -4.24 -3.94 11.87
C ILE A 99 -3.46 -4.89 10.97
N GLY A 100 -3.30 -4.52 9.71
CA GLY A 100 -2.51 -5.29 8.76
C GLY A 100 -2.55 -4.71 7.35
N GLY A 101 -2.10 -5.50 6.41
CA GLY A 101 -2.12 -5.14 4.99
C GLY A 101 -3.09 -6.00 4.20
N PHE A 102 -3.49 -5.54 3.03
CA PHE A 102 -4.25 -6.37 2.09
C PHE A 102 -3.93 -6.02 0.64
N ILE A 103 -4.22 -6.94 -0.24
CA ILE A 103 -4.25 -6.74 -1.69
C ILE A 103 -5.65 -7.00 -2.22
N HIS A 104 -5.99 -6.31 -3.30
CA HIS A 104 -7.23 -6.50 -4.05
C HIS A 104 -6.91 -6.85 -5.49
N GLN A 105 -7.66 -7.80 -6.04
CA GLN A 105 -7.55 -8.20 -7.44
C GLN A 105 -8.94 -8.41 -8.02
N THR A 106 -9.09 -8.19 -9.32
CA THR A 106 -10.30 -8.55 -10.08
C THR A 106 -10.00 -9.69 -11.01
N GLU A 107 -10.90 -10.67 -11.04
CA GLU A 107 -10.91 -11.77 -11.99
C GLU A 107 -12.06 -11.58 -12.97
N TYR A 108 -11.78 -11.73 -14.24
CA TYR A 108 -12.78 -11.69 -15.31
C TYR A 108 -12.85 -13.08 -15.96
N SER A 109 -14.04 -13.46 -16.45
CA SER A 109 -14.19 -14.72 -17.15
C SER A 109 -13.38 -14.75 -18.44
N SER A 110 -12.77 -15.90 -18.76
CA SER A 110 -12.01 -16.06 -20.00
C SER A 110 -12.89 -15.80 -21.22
N GLU A 111 -14.15 -16.25 -21.19
CA GLU A 111 -15.14 -16.04 -22.23
C GLU A 111 -15.40 -14.55 -22.50
N PHE A 112 -15.41 -13.74 -21.43
CA PHE A 112 -15.56 -12.28 -21.56
C PHE A 112 -14.31 -11.64 -22.20
N LEU A 113 -13.12 -12.03 -21.73
CA LEU A 113 -11.85 -11.48 -22.23
C LEU A 113 -11.62 -11.79 -23.71
N GLU A 114 -12.05 -12.97 -24.18
CA GLU A 114 -11.97 -13.35 -25.60
C GLU A 114 -12.86 -12.51 -26.52
N LYS A 115 -13.94 -11.93 -26.00
CA LYS A 115 -14.87 -11.09 -26.75
C LYS A 115 -14.39 -9.65 -26.94
N ILE A 116 -13.35 -9.22 -26.22
CA ILE A 116 -12.85 -7.85 -26.31
C ILE A 116 -11.86 -7.76 -27.49
N PRO A 117 -12.20 -7.03 -28.58
CA PRO A 117 -11.35 -6.94 -29.76
C PRO A 117 -9.98 -6.33 -29.43
N GLY A 118 -8.91 -6.98 -29.91
CA GLY A 118 -7.55 -6.45 -29.79
C GLY A 118 -6.90 -6.68 -28.41
N ILE A 119 -7.56 -7.39 -27.51
CA ILE A 119 -7.01 -7.75 -26.23
C ILE A 119 -6.50 -9.20 -26.28
N ASP A 120 -5.18 -9.36 -26.20
CA ASP A 120 -4.58 -10.65 -25.85
C ASP A 120 -4.64 -10.82 -24.33
N SER A 121 -5.52 -11.69 -23.86
CA SER A 121 -5.75 -11.94 -22.43
C SER A 121 -4.46 -12.32 -21.67
N LYS A 122 -3.48 -12.90 -22.38
CA LYS A 122 -2.17 -13.26 -21.81
C LYS A 122 -1.23 -12.08 -21.62
N GLN A 123 -1.51 -10.96 -22.27
CA GLN A 123 -0.68 -9.74 -22.18
C GLN A 123 -1.35 -8.62 -21.41
N LEU A 124 -2.62 -8.78 -21.07
CA LEU A 124 -3.36 -7.77 -20.33
C LEU A 124 -2.86 -7.72 -18.88
N ILE A 125 -2.34 -6.57 -18.50
CA ILE A 125 -1.94 -6.30 -17.13
C ILE A 125 -3.01 -5.45 -16.48
N PHE A 126 -3.78 -6.04 -15.55
CA PHE A 126 -4.72 -5.29 -14.74
C PHE A 126 -3.96 -4.66 -13.57
N GLN A 127 -3.98 -3.35 -13.52
CA GLN A 127 -3.45 -2.61 -12.39
C GLN A 127 -4.61 -2.21 -11.47
N HIS A 128 -4.74 -2.93 -10.35
CA HIS A 128 -5.81 -2.69 -9.39
C HIS A 128 -5.37 -1.58 -8.43
N ARG A 129 -5.86 -0.40 -8.67
CA ARG A 129 -5.79 0.72 -7.75
C ARG A 129 -7.16 0.87 -7.11
N GLY A 130 -7.17 1.12 -5.84
CA GLY A 130 -8.37 1.42 -5.09
C GLY A 130 -8.06 2.52 -4.09
N TYR A 131 -9.09 2.85 -3.33
CA TYR A 131 -9.00 3.88 -2.30
C TYR A 131 -9.35 3.26 -0.96
N THR A 132 -8.46 3.35 0.00
CA THR A 132 -8.75 2.95 1.37
C THR A 132 -9.21 4.17 2.15
N GLY A 133 -10.40 4.09 2.71
CA GLY A 133 -10.98 5.14 3.56
C GLY A 133 -10.93 4.74 5.02
N PHE A 134 -10.62 5.69 5.88
CA PHE A 134 -10.58 5.52 7.33
C PHE A 134 -11.53 6.49 8.01
N ARG A 135 -12.21 6.02 9.04
CA ARG A 135 -13.07 6.81 9.93
C ARG A 135 -12.88 6.34 11.36
N ARG A 136 -12.78 7.26 12.32
CA ARG A 136 -12.77 6.88 13.74
C ARG A 136 -14.14 6.34 14.14
N LYS A 137 -14.18 5.22 14.86
CA LYS A 137 -15.43 4.60 15.33
C LYS A 137 -16.23 5.50 16.27
N GLU A 138 -15.50 6.29 17.08
CA GLU A 138 -16.11 7.23 18.04
C GLU A 138 -16.54 8.57 17.40
N SER A 139 -16.24 8.76 16.11
CA SER A 139 -16.61 10.01 15.42
C SER A 139 -18.10 10.04 15.12
N SER A 140 -18.76 11.16 15.43
CA SER A 140 -20.12 11.44 14.98
C SER A 140 -20.19 11.72 13.46
N SER A 141 -19.05 11.96 12.81
CA SER A 141 -18.97 12.19 11.38
C SER A 141 -19.13 10.89 10.60
N SER A 142 -19.92 10.93 9.54
CA SER A 142 -20.02 9.86 8.56
C SER A 142 -18.89 9.87 7.52
N CYS A 143 -18.04 10.89 7.53
CA CYS A 143 -17.00 11.10 6.53
C CYS A 143 -15.79 10.19 6.76
N PHE A 144 -15.21 9.72 5.66
CA PHE A 144 -13.96 8.97 5.63
C PHE A 144 -12.85 9.83 5.01
N SER A 145 -11.64 9.72 5.55
CA SER A 145 -10.43 10.18 4.86
C SER A 145 -9.91 9.08 3.96
N PHE A 146 -9.70 9.37 2.67
CA PHE A 146 -9.32 8.38 1.67
C PHE A 146 -7.87 8.52 1.23
N LEU A 147 -7.23 7.37 1.04
CA LEU A 147 -5.90 7.23 0.46
C LEU A 147 -5.92 6.33 -0.77
N HIS A 148 -5.09 6.68 -1.74
CA HIS A 148 -4.70 5.76 -2.81
C HIS A 148 -3.77 4.65 -2.29
N GLY A 149 -3.51 3.65 -3.15
CA GLY A 149 -2.48 2.66 -2.90
C GLY A 149 -1.07 3.26 -2.72
N ASN A 150 -0.22 2.53 -2.03
CA ASN A 150 1.04 3.04 -1.47
C ASN A 150 2.24 2.98 -2.42
N PHE A 151 2.17 2.25 -3.55
CA PHE A 151 3.35 1.86 -4.33
C PHE A 151 3.38 2.43 -5.75
N GLY A 152 3.12 3.73 -5.90
CA GLY A 152 3.31 4.40 -7.18
C GLY A 152 4.73 4.20 -7.75
N GLY A 153 4.85 3.88 -9.05
CA GLY A 153 6.13 3.72 -9.74
C GLY A 153 6.72 2.30 -9.70
N MET A 154 5.95 1.31 -9.30
CA MET A 154 6.28 -0.10 -9.43
C MET A 154 5.45 -0.76 -10.52
N TYR A 155 6.02 -1.73 -11.20
CA TYR A 155 5.30 -2.55 -12.17
C TYR A 155 5.73 -4.01 -12.05
N ILE A 156 4.87 -4.91 -12.50
CA ILE A 156 5.16 -6.34 -12.51
C ILE A 156 5.60 -6.78 -13.89
N ARG A 157 6.66 -7.55 -13.91
CA ARG A 157 7.11 -8.23 -15.11
C ARG A 157 7.42 -9.69 -14.79
N LYS A 158 6.78 -10.61 -15.47
CA LYS A 158 6.96 -12.07 -15.28
C LYS A 158 6.81 -12.48 -13.81
N GLY A 159 5.75 -12.02 -13.15
CA GLY A 159 5.45 -12.34 -11.76
C GLY A 159 6.41 -11.71 -10.72
N LYS A 160 7.25 -10.76 -11.12
CA LYS A 160 8.16 -10.05 -10.21
C LYS A 160 7.84 -8.57 -10.18
N LEU A 161 7.73 -8.03 -8.98
CA LEU A 161 7.63 -6.59 -8.79
C LEU A 161 8.97 -5.94 -9.13
N LEU A 162 8.94 -4.98 -10.05
CA LEU A 162 10.11 -4.22 -10.47
C LEU A 162 9.99 -2.79 -9.97
N SER A 163 10.96 -2.35 -9.20
CA SER A 163 11.12 -0.95 -8.87
C SER A 163 11.91 -0.23 -9.96
N ILE A 164 11.47 0.96 -10.34
CA ILE A 164 12.22 1.86 -11.23
C ILE A 164 13.34 2.60 -10.50
N SER A 165 13.46 2.44 -9.19
CA SER A 165 14.55 3.04 -8.42
C SER A 165 15.89 2.39 -8.72
N ARG A 166 16.97 3.18 -8.61
CA ARG A 166 18.34 2.64 -8.71
C ARG A 166 18.55 1.60 -7.62
N GLN A 167 19.30 0.54 -7.94
CA GLN A 167 19.74 -0.43 -6.95
C GLN A 167 20.70 0.25 -5.98
N ARG A 168 20.19 0.60 -4.82
CA ARG A 168 20.98 1.12 -3.70
C ARG A 168 20.82 0.16 -2.52
N SER A 169 21.82 0.12 -1.67
CA SER A 169 21.77 -0.61 -0.40
C SER A 169 20.87 0.08 0.62
N GLU A 170 20.65 1.39 0.43
CA GLU A 170 19.82 2.21 1.30
C GLU A 170 18.99 3.20 0.49
N HIS A 171 17.74 3.39 0.90
CA HIS A 171 16.79 4.36 0.36
C HIS A 171 16.38 5.31 1.48
N TYR A 172 16.50 6.61 1.21
CA TYR A 172 16.19 7.66 2.18
C TYR A 172 14.86 8.31 1.83
N TYR A 173 14.04 8.52 2.86
CA TYR A 173 12.75 9.17 2.78
C TYR A 173 12.74 10.34 3.75
N THR A 174 12.47 11.52 3.22
CA THR A 174 12.31 12.75 4.00
C THR A 174 10.92 13.29 3.72
N PRO A 175 9.91 12.89 4.50
CA PRO A 175 8.56 13.35 4.30
C PRO A 175 8.45 14.84 4.64
N GLN A 176 7.57 15.52 3.93
CA GLN A 176 7.22 16.91 4.24
C GLN A 176 6.15 16.95 5.34
N ILE A 177 6.49 16.45 6.53
CA ILE A 177 5.59 16.49 7.69
C ILE A 177 6.07 17.60 8.61
N ILE A 178 5.20 18.56 8.88
CA ILE A 178 5.41 19.55 9.93
C ILE A 178 4.89 18.96 11.23
N ILE A 179 5.79 18.63 12.15
CA ILE A 179 5.44 18.05 13.45
C ILE A 179 4.85 19.15 14.35
N LYS A 180 3.58 19.04 14.69
CA LYS A 180 2.87 19.96 15.58
C LYS A 180 2.80 19.41 17.00
N ILE A 181 2.96 20.29 17.99
CA ILE A 181 3.04 19.90 19.41
C ILE A 181 1.72 19.30 19.91
N ASP A 182 0.60 19.82 19.43
CA ASP A 182 -0.77 19.45 19.82
C ASP A 182 -1.34 18.23 19.07
N LYS A 183 -0.54 17.63 18.18
CA LYS A 183 -0.97 16.51 17.35
C LYS A 183 -0.26 15.20 17.72
N PHE A 184 -0.95 14.10 17.48
CA PHE A 184 -0.42 12.74 17.60
C PHE A 184 -0.17 12.16 16.22
N TYR A 185 0.95 11.44 16.06
CA TYR A 185 1.35 10.87 14.78
C TYR A 185 1.58 9.37 14.91
N GLU A 186 0.92 8.61 14.05
CA GLU A 186 1.18 7.20 13.84
C GLU A 186 1.65 7.00 12.39
N LEU A 187 2.81 6.38 12.22
CA LEU A 187 3.37 6.06 10.91
C LEU A 187 3.24 4.56 10.67
N PHE A 188 2.63 4.20 9.57
CA PHE A 188 2.50 2.81 9.15
C PHE A 188 3.38 2.53 7.94
N PHE A 189 4.23 1.53 8.06
CA PHE A 189 5.08 1.03 6.99
C PHE A 189 4.57 -0.32 6.56
N LEU A 190 4.42 -0.51 5.25
CA LEU A 190 3.94 -1.75 4.65
C LEU A 190 5.04 -2.39 3.82
N ASN A 191 5.19 -3.69 3.90
CA ASN A 191 6.13 -4.45 3.10
C ASN A 191 5.40 -5.35 2.09
N PRO A 192 5.20 -4.92 0.83
CA PRO A 192 4.51 -5.71 -0.18
C PRO A 192 5.40 -6.80 -0.80
N THR A 193 6.62 -6.99 -0.31
CA THR A 193 7.62 -7.83 -0.96
C THR A 193 7.85 -9.13 -0.19
N SER A 194 8.44 -10.10 -0.86
CA SER A 194 8.88 -11.36 -0.25
C SER A 194 10.22 -11.28 0.50
N LYS A 195 10.77 -10.06 0.67
CA LYS A 195 12.03 -9.82 1.39
C LYS A 195 11.79 -9.07 2.68
N MET A 196 12.67 -9.24 3.65
CA MET A 196 12.66 -8.46 4.89
C MET A 196 12.90 -6.98 4.58
N LEU A 197 11.99 -6.12 5.00
CA LEU A 197 12.15 -4.67 4.96
C LEU A 197 12.76 -4.21 6.30
N ILE A 198 13.88 -3.50 6.22
CA ILE A 198 14.55 -2.94 7.40
C ILE A 198 14.36 -1.43 7.33
N ILE A 199 13.86 -0.86 8.42
CA ILE A 199 13.62 0.58 8.55
C ILE A 199 14.40 1.12 9.74
N SER A 200 15.08 2.25 9.53
CA SER A 200 15.70 3.05 10.60
C SER A 200 15.10 4.44 10.58
N ILE A 201 14.41 4.82 11.65
CA ILE A 201 13.76 6.12 11.80
C ILE A 201 14.72 7.08 12.46
N ILE A 202 14.91 8.24 11.83
CA ILE A 202 15.89 9.25 12.20
C ILE A 202 15.12 10.54 12.52
N LEU A 203 15.40 11.09 13.67
CA LEU A 203 14.90 12.38 14.09
C LEU A 203 16.00 13.42 13.96
N VAL A 204 15.67 14.59 13.42
CA VAL A 204 16.55 15.74 13.34
C VAL A 204 15.98 16.80 14.28
N ASP A 205 16.81 17.27 15.22
CA ASP A 205 16.43 18.33 16.15
C ASP A 205 16.65 19.73 15.54
N LYS A 206 16.17 20.75 16.24
CA LYS A 206 16.32 22.15 15.86
C LYS A 206 17.78 22.65 15.78
N TYR A 207 18.73 21.84 16.25
CA TYR A 207 20.16 22.12 16.15
C TYR A 207 20.83 21.33 15.02
N ASN A 208 20.04 20.71 14.11
CA ASN A 208 20.50 19.83 13.04
C ASN A 208 21.24 18.57 13.51
N LYS A 209 21.05 18.16 14.76
CA LYS A 209 21.58 16.89 15.24
C LYS A 209 20.62 15.79 14.89
N SER A 210 21.13 14.75 14.23
CA SER A 210 20.36 13.57 13.89
C SER A 210 20.59 12.44 14.89
N ARG A 211 19.51 11.75 15.27
CA ARG A 211 19.58 10.53 16.08
C ARG A 211 18.61 9.48 15.55
N THR A 212 19.02 8.23 15.57
CA THR A 212 18.10 7.11 15.27
C THR A 212 17.23 6.88 16.49
N ILE A 213 15.91 6.94 16.30
CA ILE A 213 14.89 6.78 17.35
C ILE A 213 14.11 5.48 17.25
N GLY A 214 14.25 4.75 16.12
CA GLY A 214 13.61 3.48 15.92
C GLY A 214 14.29 2.67 14.83
N ASN A 215 14.39 1.37 15.08
CA ASN A 215 14.80 0.38 14.09
C ASN A 215 13.77 -0.74 14.07
N SER A 216 13.32 -1.16 12.91
CA SER A 216 12.40 -2.28 12.78
C SER A 216 12.74 -3.16 11.59
N LYS A 217 12.38 -4.44 11.72
CA LYS A 217 12.40 -5.42 10.64
C LYS A 217 10.97 -5.84 10.36
N ILE A 218 10.50 -5.58 9.16
CA ILE A 218 9.15 -5.92 8.74
C ILE A 218 9.23 -7.16 7.85
N SER A 219 8.56 -8.20 8.30
CA SER A 219 8.47 -9.47 7.58
C SER A 219 7.89 -9.27 6.16
N PRO A 220 8.12 -10.21 5.24
CA PRO A 220 7.40 -10.24 3.97
C PRO A 220 5.89 -10.09 4.19
N PHE A 221 5.24 -9.22 3.43
CA PHE A 221 3.81 -8.89 3.49
C PHE A 221 3.31 -8.35 4.84
N GLY A 222 4.22 -8.04 5.76
CA GLY A 222 3.91 -7.48 7.06
C GLY A 222 3.77 -5.97 7.05
N SER A 223 3.45 -5.45 8.23
CA SER A 223 3.36 -4.02 8.48
C SER A 223 4.03 -3.66 9.82
N TYR A 224 4.30 -2.37 10.00
CA TYR A 224 4.87 -1.86 11.24
C TYR A 224 4.28 -0.51 11.56
N LYS A 225 3.83 -0.34 12.80
CA LYS A 225 3.33 0.92 13.35
C LYS A 225 4.41 1.57 14.21
N PHE A 226 4.69 2.84 13.95
CA PHE A 226 5.57 3.67 14.76
C PHE A 226 4.80 4.87 15.30
N GLU A 227 4.87 5.09 16.61
CA GLU A 227 4.22 6.20 17.29
C GLU A 227 5.24 7.27 17.66
N LEU A 228 5.04 8.49 17.16
CA LEU A 228 5.94 9.62 17.42
C LEU A 228 5.66 10.31 18.78
N ASN A 229 4.59 9.92 19.46
CA ASN A 229 4.08 10.61 20.66
C ASN A 229 4.98 10.49 21.89
N THR A 230 5.88 9.50 21.88
CA THR A 230 6.84 9.25 22.99
C THR A 230 8.01 10.24 23.03
N PHE A 231 8.11 11.13 22.04
CA PHE A 231 9.22 12.08 21.93
C PHE A 231 8.77 13.50 22.22
N SER A 232 9.67 14.31 22.78
CA SER A 232 9.42 15.74 22.97
C SER A 232 9.36 16.45 21.62
N LYS A 233 8.16 16.79 21.19
CA LYS A 233 7.90 17.39 19.88
C LYS A 233 8.48 18.80 19.75
N SER A 234 8.68 19.52 20.86
CA SER A 234 9.30 20.86 20.87
C SER A 234 10.76 20.85 20.41
N GLU A 235 11.40 19.68 20.39
CA GLU A 235 12.78 19.51 19.97
C GLU A 235 12.89 18.94 18.56
N ILE A 236 11.78 18.52 17.94
CA ILE A 236 11.78 17.90 16.64
C ILE A 236 11.67 18.96 15.56
N GLU A 237 12.68 19.06 14.68
CA GLU A 237 12.63 19.84 13.44
C GLU A 237 12.08 19.00 12.29
N ASN A 238 12.58 17.78 12.16
CA ASN A 238 12.21 16.90 11.07
C ASN A 238 12.30 15.44 11.47
N ILE A 239 11.54 14.61 10.76
CA ILE A 239 11.62 13.15 10.82
C ILE A 239 11.97 12.62 9.43
N SER A 240 12.85 11.66 9.38
CA SER A 240 13.21 10.94 8.16
C SER A 240 13.43 9.47 8.48
N TRP A 241 13.54 8.66 7.46
CA TRP A 241 13.92 7.25 7.63
C TRP A 241 14.68 6.72 6.44
N LYS A 242 15.40 5.65 6.68
CA LYS A 242 16.08 4.89 5.66
C LYS A 242 15.61 3.45 5.64
N THR A 243 15.63 2.85 4.46
CA THR A 243 15.24 1.46 4.24
C THR A 243 16.21 0.74 3.33
N ASN A 244 16.26 -0.58 3.44
CA ASN A 244 17.04 -1.43 2.53
C ASN A 244 16.31 -1.74 1.20
N LEU A 245 15.00 -1.45 1.11
CA LEU A 245 14.16 -1.69 -0.07
C LEU A 245 13.45 -0.40 -0.47
N PRO A 246 13.13 -0.18 -1.75
CA PRO A 246 12.49 1.05 -2.23
C PRO A 246 10.99 1.11 -1.95
N VAL A 247 10.54 0.55 -0.84
CA VAL A 247 9.13 0.46 -0.45
C VAL A 247 8.85 1.12 0.91
N GLY A 248 9.69 2.05 1.30
CA GLY A 248 9.62 2.70 2.61
C GLY A 248 8.67 3.90 2.71
N ARG A 249 7.74 4.08 1.78
CA ARG A 249 6.74 5.14 1.88
C ARG A 249 5.79 4.85 3.04
N ALA A 250 5.63 5.80 3.97
CA ALA A 250 4.75 5.63 5.11
C ALA A 250 3.35 6.18 4.84
N ILE A 251 2.36 5.59 5.52
CA ILE A 251 1.04 6.15 5.72
C ILE A 251 1.05 6.83 7.08
N VAL A 252 0.67 8.09 7.14
CA VAL A 252 0.68 8.89 8.36
C VAL A 252 -0.75 9.17 8.79
N PHE A 253 -1.05 8.85 10.05
CA PHE A 253 -2.24 9.31 10.74
C PHE A 253 -1.83 10.45 11.65
N GLU A 254 -2.33 11.65 11.37
CA GLU A 254 -2.21 12.83 12.21
C GLU A 254 -3.54 13.04 12.95
N ASN A 255 -3.53 13.12 14.26
CA ASN A 255 -4.75 13.36 15.01
C ASN A 255 -4.52 14.30 16.20
N ASN A 256 -5.55 15.04 16.62
CA ASN A 256 -5.55 15.92 17.78
C ASN A 256 -6.55 15.47 18.87
N GLY A 257 -6.99 14.22 18.83
CA GLY A 257 -8.01 13.69 19.71
C GLY A 257 -9.44 13.81 19.18
N VAL A 258 -9.77 14.86 18.45
CA VAL A 258 -11.11 15.11 17.87
C VAL A 258 -11.11 14.81 16.38
N LEU A 259 -10.19 15.42 15.65
CA LEU A 259 -10.05 15.29 14.21
C LEU A 259 -8.81 14.44 13.89
N PHE A 260 -8.87 13.75 12.78
CA PHE A 260 -7.70 13.07 12.22
C PHE A 260 -7.60 13.37 10.73
N ASP A 261 -6.40 13.24 10.23
CA ASP A 261 -6.09 13.22 8.80
C ASP A 261 -5.19 12.04 8.50
N VAL A 262 -5.25 11.54 7.27
CA VAL A 262 -4.43 10.44 6.81
C VAL A 262 -3.86 10.76 5.44
N PHE A 263 -2.55 10.58 5.28
CA PHE A 263 -1.86 10.91 4.04
C PHE A 263 -0.61 10.03 3.83
N HIS A 264 -0.15 10.01 2.60
CA HIS A 264 1.15 9.44 2.26
C HIS A 264 2.27 10.47 2.44
N THR A 265 3.44 9.97 2.77
CA THR A 265 4.67 10.77 2.82
C THR A 265 5.41 10.77 1.50
#